data_0cc6368f5b6638bbaf09c9baa4af86d5
#
_entry.id   0cc6368f5b6638bbaf09c9baa4af86d5
#
_cell.length_a   1.000
_cell.length_b   1.000
_cell.length_c   1.000
_cell.angle_alpha   90.00
_cell.angle_beta   90.00
_cell.angle_gamma   90.00
#
_symmetry.space_group_name_H-M   'P 1'
#
loop_
_entity.id
_entity.type
_entity.pdbx_description
1 polymer ?
#
loop_
_entity_poly.entity_id
_entity_poly.type
_entity_poly.pdbx_seq_one_letter_code
_entity_poly.pdbx_strand_id
1 'polypeptide(L)'
;MAKGSRQEPNRVRYNPGNLGDLLKHGWLVEIVRFLRRHNEGAPLRYADTFCGFPEYNIAAALAERIRERFHVPTFRRLQEPFLARGRYAGSVTLAGLAAEGHLRPFLFDTNPEALASFPAGTAETLQIRSGCDILATSDPYDLIFLDPYDDIRVDCET
;
A
#
# COMPACT_ATOMS: atom_id res chain seq x y z
N MET A 1 44.18 8.23 -12.35
CA MET A 1 43.03 8.94 -11.71
C MET A 1 41.80 8.04 -11.86
N ALA A 2 41.46 7.29 -10.82
CA ALA A 2 40.30 6.40 -10.84
C ALA A 2 39.02 7.23 -10.54
N LYS A 3 38.08 7.25 -11.48
CA LYS A 3 36.75 7.81 -11.26
C LYS A 3 36.01 6.89 -10.28
N GLY A 4 35.88 7.31 -9.02
CA GLY A 4 35.03 6.66 -8.07
C GLY A 4 33.58 6.69 -8.57
N SER A 5 33.03 5.51 -8.85
CA SER A 5 31.60 5.35 -9.10
C SER A 5 30.88 5.70 -7.80
N ARG A 6 30.21 6.85 -7.76
CA ARG A 6 29.18 7.10 -6.75
C ARG A 6 28.13 6.02 -6.94
N GLN A 7 28.07 5.06 -6.02
CA GLN A 7 26.87 4.23 -5.87
C GLN A 7 25.70 5.16 -5.58
N GLU A 8 24.75 5.22 -6.49
CA GLU A 8 23.46 5.86 -6.21
C GLU A 8 22.83 5.14 -5.01
N PRO A 9 22.26 5.88 -4.04
CA PRO A 9 21.59 5.25 -2.92
C PRO A 9 20.50 4.31 -3.46
N ASN A 10 20.34 3.15 -2.84
CA ASN A 10 19.37 2.11 -3.18
C ASN A 10 17.98 2.75 -3.33
N ARG A 11 17.59 3.07 -4.56
CA ARG A 11 16.22 3.48 -4.86
C ARG A 11 15.36 2.23 -4.77
N VAL A 12 14.49 2.18 -3.79
CA VAL A 12 13.43 1.17 -3.70
C VAL A 12 12.71 1.15 -5.06
N ARG A 13 12.82 0.04 -5.78
CA ARG A 13 12.19 -0.12 -7.09
C ARG A 13 10.78 -0.66 -6.88
N TYR A 14 9.82 0.23 -6.81
CA TYR A 14 8.42 -0.16 -6.85
C TYR A 14 8.10 -0.81 -8.20
N ASN A 15 7.50 -2.00 -8.18
CA ASN A 15 7.03 -2.72 -9.36
C ASN A 15 5.50 -2.96 -9.25
N PRO A 16 4.71 -1.88 -9.29
CA PRO A 16 3.27 -1.93 -8.99
C PRO A 16 2.51 -2.75 -10.03
N GLY A 17 1.50 -3.49 -9.56
CA GLY A 17 0.62 -4.28 -10.41
C GLY A 17 1.23 -5.60 -10.86
N ASN A 18 2.28 -6.09 -10.20
CA ASN A 18 2.76 -7.46 -10.38
C ASN A 18 1.73 -8.46 -9.79
N LEU A 19 1.89 -9.75 -10.08
CA LEU A 19 0.93 -10.77 -9.64
C LEU A 19 0.80 -10.81 -8.11
N GLY A 20 1.88 -10.60 -7.37
CA GLY A 20 1.87 -10.53 -5.91
C GLY A 20 0.99 -9.38 -5.41
N ASP A 21 1.15 -8.18 -5.98
CA ASP A 21 0.32 -7.02 -5.64
C ASP A 21 -1.17 -7.28 -5.95
N LEU A 22 -1.46 -7.87 -7.09
CA LEU A 22 -2.85 -8.17 -7.47
C LEU A 22 -3.52 -9.10 -6.45
N LEU A 23 -2.81 -10.14 -6.00
CA LEU A 23 -3.30 -11.07 -5.01
C LEU A 23 -3.44 -10.40 -3.63
N LYS A 24 -2.40 -9.72 -3.15
CA LYS A 24 -2.39 -9.06 -1.84
C LYS A 24 -3.45 -7.96 -1.74
N HIS A 25 -3.51 -7.10 -2.75
CA HIS A 25 -4.49 -6.01 -2.78
C HIS A 25 -5.91 -6.52 -3.01
N GLY A 26 -6.09 -7.59 -3.77
CA GLY A 26 -7.38 -8.25 -3.91
C GLY A 26 -7.91 -8.77 -2.57
N TRP A 27 -7.08 -9.46 -1.79
CA TRP A 27 -7.40 -9.90 -0.44
C TRP A 27 -7.62 -8.74 0.53
N LEU A 28 -6.76 -7.71 0.49
CA LEU A 28 -6.89 -6.51 1.31
C LEU A 28 -8.28 -5.88 1.15
N VAL A 29 -8.71 -5.67 -0.08
CA VAL A 29 -10.03 -5.11 -0.40
C VAL A 29 -11.16 -5.92 0.22
N GLU A 30 -11.12 -7.26 0.08
CA GLU A 30 -12.20 -8.12 0.63
C GLU A 30 -12.16 -8.18 2.16
N ILE A 31 -10.98 -8.21 2.79
CA ILE A 31 -10.82 -8.18 4.24
C ILE A 31 -11.35 -6.85 4.80
N VAL A 32 -10.95 -5.70 4.23
CA VAL A 32 -11.42 -4.39 4.67
C VAL A 32 -12.95 -4.29 4.58
N ARG A 33 -13.54 -4.76 3.48
CA ARG A 33 -15.01 -4.79 3.32
C ARG A 33 -15.70 -5.71 4.34
N PHE A 34 -15.08 -6.85 4.62
CA PHE A 34 -15.60 -7.76 5.65
C PHE A 34 -15.58 -7.09 7.02
N LEU A 35 -14.44 -6.56 7.45
CA LEU A 35 -14.28 -5.86 8.72
C LEU A 35 -15.22 -4.66 8.82
N ARG A 36 -15.33 -3.86 7.74
CA ARG A 36 -16.24 -2.70 7.70
C ARG A 36 -17.69 -3.08 7.99
N ARG A 37 -18.17 -4.20 7.45
CA ARG A 37 -19.54 -4.67 7.69
C ARG A 37 -19.77 -5.16 9.11
N HIS A 38 -18.72 -5.61 9.80
CA HIS A 38 -18.80 -6.16 11.15
C HIS A 38 -18.38 -5.18 12.25
N ASN A 39 -17.89 -3.99 11.87
CA ASN A 39 -17.48 -2.98 12.83
C ASN A 39 -18.56 -1.89 12.92
N GLU A 40 -19.41 -1.95 13.92
CA GLU A 40 -20.63 -1.18 14.18
C GLU A 40 -20.46 0.37 14.07
N GLY A 41 -20.08 0.84 12.89
CA GLY A 41 -20.00 2.27 12.55
C GLY A 41 -18.70 2.98 12.91
N ALA A 42 -17.82 2.41 13.70
CA ALA A 42 -16.50 3.00 13.99
C ALA A 42 -15.58 2.91 12.76
N PRO A 43 -14.72 3.92 12.51
CA PRO A 43 -13.68 3.81 11.48
C PRO A 43 -12.69 2.69 11.80
N LEU A 44 -12.34 1.89 10.80
CA LEU A 44 -11.34 0.83 10.92
C LEU A 44 -9.93 1.44 11.17
N ARG A 45 -9.27 1.02 12.21
CA ARG A 45 -7.87 1.35 12.51
C ARG A 45 -6.97 0.46 11.64
N TYR A 46 -6.48 1.02 10.56
CA TYR A 46 -5.69 0.33 9.55
C TYR A 46 -4.23 0.76 9.58
N ALA A 47 -3.32 -0.16 9.82
CA ALA A 47 -1.89 0.09 9.73
C ALA A 47 -1.33 -0.48 8.43
N ASP A 48 -0.64 0.36 7.65
CA ASP A 48 0.12 -0.05 6.48
C ASP A 48 1.60 0.14 6.75
N THR A 49 2.33 -0.95 6.84
CA THR A 49 3.71 -0.96 7.34
C THR A 49 4.75 -0.64 6.26
N PHE A 50 4.35 -0.71 4.99
CA PHE A 50 5.16 -0.39 3.82
C PHE A 50 4.26 0.28 2.78
N CYS A 51 3.68 1.43 3.15
CA CYS A 51 2.54 2.00 2.48
C CYS A 51 2.82 2.47 1.04
N GLY A 52 4.08 2.73 0.68
CA GLY A 52 4.44 3.21 -0.64
C GLY A 52 3.73 4.49 -1.04
N PHE A 53 3.42 4.61 -2.31
CA PHE A 53 2.68 5.75 -2.86
C PHE A 53 1.16 5.47 -2.92
N PRO A 54 0.30 6.50 -2.83
CA PRO A 54 -1.15 6.34 -2.97
C PRO A 54 -1.55 5.82 -4.35
N GLU A 55 -0.78 6.15 -5.38
CA GLU A 55 -0.94 5.62 -6.74
C GLU A 55 0.39 5.63 -7.51
N TYR A 56 0.48 4.77 -8.51
CA TYR A 56 1.68 4.58 -9.33
C TYR A 56 1.36 4.75 -10.81
N ASN A 57 2.30 5.32 -11.58
CA ASN A 57 2.23 5.30 -13.03
C ASN A 57 2.50 3.89 -13.55
N ILE A 58 1.67 3.40 -14.44
CA ILE A 58 1.86 2.11 -15.10
C ILE A 58 1.73 2.24 -16.61
N ALA A 59 2.41 1.34 -17.34
CA ALA A 59 2.28 1.25 -18.79
C ALA A 59 0.88 0.75 -19.19
N ALA A 60 0.34 1.24 -20.29
CA ALA A 60 -0.95 0.83 -20.81
C ALA A 60 -1.07 -0.71 -21.01
N ALA A 61 -0.01 -1.34 -21.51
CA ALA A 61 0.04 -2.79 -21.65
C ALA A 61 -0.07 -3.55 -20.32
N LEU A 62 0.39 -2.97 -19.20
CA LEU A 62 0.20 -3.55 -17.88
C LEU A 62 -1.25 -3.38 -17.41
N ALA A 63 -1.85 -2.21 -17.63
CA ALA A 63 -3.25 -1.96 -17.30
C ALA A 63 -4.18 -2.98 -18.00
N GLU A 64 -3.95 -3.23 -19.30
CA GLU A 64 -4.73 -4.25 -20.06
C GLU A 64 -4.53 -5.65 -19.49
N ARG A 65 -3.29 -6.05 -19.19
CA ARG A 65 -3.03 -7.37 -18.59
C ARG A 65 -3.71 -7.54 -17.22
N ILE A 66 -3.79 -6.48 -16.42
CA ILE A 66 -4.51 -6.51 -15.14
C ILE A 66 -6.00 -6.74 -15.39
N ARG A 67 -6.60 -6.04 -16.35
CA ARG A 67 -8.01 -6.20 -16.71
C ARG A 67 -8.34 -7.60 -17.18
N GLU A 68 -7.46 -8.19 -17.98
CA GLU A 68 -7.66 -9.52 -18.57
C GLU A 68 -7.49 -10.66 -17.56
N ARG A 69 -6.55 -10.53 -16.63
CA ARG A 69 -6.09 -11.66 -15.82
C ARG A 69 -6.62 -11.66 -14.39
N PHE A 70 -7.08 -10.53 -13.89
CA PHE A 70 -7.50 -10.43 -12.51
C PHE A 70 -8.99 -10.19 -12.37
N HIS A 71 -9.70 -11.21 -11.84
CA HIS A 71 -11.15 -11.28 -11.84
C HIS A 71 -11.79 -11.18 -10.45
N VAL A 72 -11.10 -10.64 -9.43
CA VAL A 72 -11.75 -10.31 -8.15
C VAL A 72 -12.66 -9.09 -8.37
N PRO A 73 -14.00 -9.25 -8.35
CA PRO A 73 -14.91 -8.22 -8.88
C PRO A 73 -14.78 -6.89 -8.18
N THR A 74 -14.67 -6.90 -6.84
CA THR A 74 -14.59 -5.66 -6.07
C THR A 74 -13.28 -4.93 -6.31
N PHE A 75 -12.15 -5.65 -6.24
CA PHE A 75 -10.84 -5.07 -6.55
C PHE A 75 -10.83 -4.45 -7.94
N ARG A 76 -11.33 -5.18 -8.96
CA ARG A 76 -11.40 -4.69 -10.33
C ARG A 76 -12.21 -3.39 -10.42
N ARG A 77 -13.37 -3.35 -9.79
CA ARG A 77 -14.23 -2.15 -9.77
C ARG A 77 -13.52 -0.95 -9.15
N LEU A 78 -12.77 -1.16 -8.06
CA LEU A 78 -12.05 -0.09 -7.37
C LEU A 78 -10.81 0.36 -8.15
N GLN A 79 -10.12 -0.56 -8.83
CA GLN A 79 -8.93 -0.24 -9.64
C GLN A 79 -9.25 0.39 -11.01
N GLU A 80 -10.40 0.08 -11.60
CA GLU A 80 -10.72 0.51 -12.97
C GLU A 80 -10.55 2.02 -13.24
N PRO A 81 -11.02 2.93 -12.35
CA PRO A 81 -10.82 4.37 -12.57
C PRO A 81 -9.33 4.79 -12.62
N PHE A 82 -8.44 4.04 -11.97
CA PHE A 82 -7.00 4.26 -12.01
C PHE A 82 -6.39 3.68 -13.28
N LEU A 83 -6.72 2.44 -13.62
CA LEU A 83 -6.24 1.78 -14.83
C LEU A 83 -6.61 2.56 -16.10
N ALA A 84 -7.80 3.16 -16.14
CA ALA A 84 -8.26 4.00 -17.25
C ALA A 84 -7.38 5.26 -17.45
N ARG A 85 -6.67 5.70 -16.40
CA ARG A 85 -5.77 6.86 -16.43
C ARG A 85 -4.28 6.46 -16.52
N GLY A 86 -3.97 5.18 -16.77
CA GLY A 86 -2.61 4.67 -16.75
C GLY A 86 -1.98 4.69 -15.34
N ARG A 87 -2.81 4.49 -14.31
CA ARG A 87 -2.40 4.45 -12.90
C ARG A 87 -2.75 3.11 -12.27
N TYR A 88 -2.12 2.84 -11.14
CA TYR A 88 -2.42 1.72 -10.25
C TYR A 88 -2.56 2.26 -8.83
N ALA A 89 -3.70 2.03 -8.20
CA ALA A 89 -3.94 2.46 -6.83
C ALA A 89 -3.15 1.58 -5.85
N GLY A 90 -2.44 2.21 -4.91
CA GLY A 90 -1.73 1.52 -3.83
C GLY A 90 -2.67 0.98 -2.75
N SER A 91 -2.09 0.23 -1.81
CA SER A 91 -2.81 -0.42 -0.70
C SER A 91 -3.70 0.51 0.09
N VAL A 92 -3.17 1.66 0.52
CA VAL A 92 -3.89 2.67 1.32
C VAL A 92 -5.10 3.23 0.57
N THR A 93 -4.93 3.56 -0.72
CA THR A 93 -6.01 4.07 -1.56
C THR A 93 -7.12 3.02 -1.72
N LEU A 94 -6.74 1.77 -1.98
CA LEU A 94 -7.69 0.68 -2.12
C LEU A 94 -8.42 0.38 -0.81
N ALA A 95 -7.70 0.37 0.32
CA ALA A 95 -8.30 0.19 1.64
C ALA A 95 -9.31 1.30 1.96
N GLY A 96 -8.97 2.57 1.68
CA GLY A 96 -9.87 3.71 1.87
C GLY A 96 -11.15 3.61 1.04
N LEU A 97 -11.02 3.23 -0.23
CA LEU A 97 -12.16 3.01 -1.12
C LEU A 97 -13.02 1.81 -0.69
N ALA A 98 -12.38 0.72 -0.24
CA ALA A 98 -13.07 -0.47 0.24
C ALA A 98 -13.81 -0.24 1.56
N ALA A 99 -13.28 0.65 2.41
CA ALA A 99 -13.90 1.07 3.66
C ALA A 99 -14.96 2.19 3.48
N GLU A 100 -15.17 2.66 2.25
CA GLU A 100 -16.18 3.72 1.95
C GLU A 100 -15.97 4.99 2.79
N GLY A 101 -14.70 5.38 2.99
CA GLY A 101 -14.32 6.54 3.80
C GLY A 101 -14.27 6.29 5.32
N HIS A 102 -14.63 5.11 5.79
CA HIS A 102 -14.57 4.74 7.21
C HIS A 102 -13.25 4.05 7.57
N LEU A 103 -12.14 4.64 7.17
CA LEU A 103 -10.78 4.18 7.48
C LEU A 103 -10.07 5.23 8.33
N ARG A 104 -9.33 4.76 9.31
CA ARG A 104 -8.39 5.55 10.11
C ARG A 104 -6.98 5.01 9.89
N PRO A 105 -6.26 5.50 8.87
CA PRO A 105 -4.99 4.91 8.48
C PRO A 105 -3.83 5.41 9.34
N PHE A 106 -2.90 4.49 9.61
CA PHE A 106 -1.61 4.69 10.24
C PHE A 106 -0.56 4.19 9.25
N LEU A 107 0.22 5.11 8.68
CA LEU A 107 1.09 4.84 7.54
C LEU A 107 2.55 4.88 7.94
N PHE A 108 3.29 3.86 7.53
CA PHE A 108 4.70 3.71 7.80
C PHE A 108 5.43 3.39 6.50
N ASP A 109 6.55 4.04 6.28
CA ASP A 109 7.47 3.75 5.17
C ASP A 109 8.85 4.33 5.51
N THR A 110 9.90 3.75 4.97
CA THR A 110 11.25 4.31 5.06
C THR A 110 11.51 5.39 4.02
N ASN A 111 10.64 5.49 3.00
CA ASN A 111 10.72 6.49 1.95
C ASN A 111 9.89 7.74 2.29
N PRO A 112 10.54 8.87 2.63
CA PRO A 112 9.83 10.11 2.97
C PRO A 112 9.04 10.71 1.80
N GLU A 113 9.47 10.46 0.53
CA GLU A 113 8.75 10.93 -0.65
C GLU A 113 7.41 10.22 -0.81
N ALA A 114 7.36 8.92 -0.48
CA ALA A 114 6.12 8.15 -0.50
C ALA A 114 5.13 8.74 0.52
N LEU A 115 5.57 8.94 1.76
CA LEU A 115 4.72 9.53 2.81
C LEU A 115 4.26 10.95 2.48
N ALA A 116 5.15 11.79 1.93
CA ALA A 116 4.82 13.15 1.52
C ALA A 116 3.84 13.23 0.35
N SER A 117 3.65 12.14 -0.39
CA SER A 117 2.73 12.07 -1.53
C SER A 117 1.26 11.91 -1.14
N PHE A 118 0.99 11.57 0.12
CA PHE A 118 -0.39 11.49 0.61
C PHE A 118 -0.95 12.90 0.88
N PRO A 119 -2.21 13.17 0.50
CA PRO A 119 -2.87 14.43 0.83
C PRO A 119 -2.91 14.67 2.34
N ALA A 120 -2.81 15.94 2.73
CA ALA A 120 -2.94 16.31 4.13
C ALA A 120 -4.29 15.80 4.72
N GLY A 121 -4.23 15.21 5.91
CA GLY A 121 -5.40 14.62 6.56
C GLY A 121 -5.79 13.22 6.07
N THR A 122 -5.03 12.61 5.16
CA THR A 122 -5.29 11.23 4.72
C THR A 122 -5.08 10.22 5.85
N ALA A 123 -4.11 10.46 6.72
CA ALA A 123 -3.74 9.54 7.79
C ALA A 123 -3.72 10.21 9.16
N GLU A 124 -4.00 9.42 10.20
CA GLU A 124 -3.82 9.82 11.61
C GLU A 124 -2.34 9.96 11.94
N THR A 125 -1.52 9.11 11.35
CA THR A 125 -0.08 9.06 11.59
C THR A 125 0.65 8.75 10.29
N LEU A 126 1.70 9.55 10.00
CA LEU A 126 2.67 9.31 8.95
C LEU A 126 4.04 9.21 9.62
N GLN A 127 4.70 8.06 9.58
CA GLN A 127 5.99 7.87 10.24
C GLN A 127 7.04 7.30 9.29
N ILE A 128 8.19 8.00 9.22
CA ILE A 128 9.37 7.52 8.49
C ILE A 128 10.10 6.54 9.40
N ARG A 129 9.75 5.25 9.30
CA ARG A 129 10.43 4.15 10.00
C ARG A 129 10.12 2.81 9.36
N SER A 130 10.88 1.77 9.75
CA SER A 130 10.57 0.40 9.35
C SER A 130 9.19 -0.04 9.82
N GLY A 131 8.44 -0.70 8.95
CA GLY A 131 7.14 -1.27 9.30
C GLY A 131 7.23 -2.36 10.37
N CYS A 132 8.40 -2.98 10.54
CA CYS A 132 8.62 -3.98 11.60
C CYS A 132 8.49 -3.40 13.01
N ASP A 133 8.77 -2.11 13.21
CA ASP A 133 8.64 -1.43 14.50
C ASP A 133 7.19 -1.39 14.99
N ILE A 134 6.21 -1.52 14.10
CA ILE A 134 4.80 -1.50 14.48
C ILE A 134 4.42 -2.73 15.32
N LEU A 135 5.11 -3.85 15.13
CA LEU A 135 4.88 -5.06 15.88
C LEU A 135 5.30 -4.92 17.36
N ALA A 136 6.13 -3.92 17.67
CA ALA A 136 6.56 -3.59 19.02
C ALA A 136 5.63 -2.56 19.70
N THR A 137 4.64 -2.00 19.00
CA THR A 137 3.70 -1.03 19.56
C THR A 137 2.52 -1.75 20.24
N SER A 138 2.02 -1.17 21.31
CA SER A 138 0.81 -1.64 22.00
C SER A 138 -0.48 -1.06 21.41
N ASP A 139 -0.39 -0.32 20.31
CA ASP A 139 -1.54 0.32 19.69
C ASP A 139 -2.48 -0.74 19.07
N PRO A 140 -3.76 -0.73 19.41
CA PRO A 140 -4.71 -1.66 18.84
C PRO A 140 -5.06 -1.24 17.40
N TYR A 141 -4.78 -2.11 16.42
CA TYR A 141 -5.23 -1.99 15.04
C TYR A 141 -6.26 -3.06 14.73
N ASP A 142 -7.26 -2.72 13.91
CA ASP A 142 -8.22 -3.71 13.41
C ASP A 142 -7.63 -4.54 12.27
N LEU A 143 -6.69 -3.93 11.52
CA LEU A 143 -5.97 -4.58 10.43
C LEU A 143 -4.56 -4.01 10.30
N ILE A 144 -3.57 -4.90 10.23
CA ILE A 144 -2.19 -4.57 9.86
C ILE A 144 -1.91 -5.20 8.49
N PHE A 145 -1.53 -4.37 7.51
CA PHE A 145 -1.09 -4.82 6.20
C PHE A 145 0.44 -4.78 6.13
N LEU A 146 1.03 -5.94 5.93
CA LEU A 146 2.48 -6.15 5.94
C LEU A 146 2.90 -6.58 4.54
N ASP A 147 3.53 -5.67 3.79
CA ASP A 147 3.97 -5.90 2.41
C ASP A 147 5.38 -5.36 2.17
N PRO A 148 6.42 -5.99 2.75
CA PRO A 148 7.79 -5.53 2.59
C PRO A 148 8.26 -5.64 1.14
N TYR A 149 9.01 -4.62 0.69
CA TYR A 149 9.55 -4.57 -0.68
C TYR A 149 10.77 -5.46 -0.88
N ASP A 150 11.50 -5.76 0.19
CA ASP A 150 12.74 -6.55 0.20
C ASP A 150 12.65 -7.73 1.19
N ASP A 151 13.74 -8.47 1.35
CA ASP A 151 13.78 -9.63 2.24
C ASP A 151 13.55 -9.20 3.71
N ILE A 152 12.41 -9.58 4.28
CA ILE A 152 12.01 -9.30 5.68
C ILE A 152 13.14 -9.57 6.69
N ARG A 153 14.05 -10.52 6.38
CA ARG A 153 15.16 -10.85 7.26
C ARG A 153 16.13 -9.71 7.48
N VAL A 154 16.24 -8.79 6.53
CA VAL A 154 17.17 -7.64 6.64
C VAL A 154 16.55 -6.53 7.48
N ASP A 155 15.23 -6.38 7.45
CA ASP A 155 14.53 -5.27 8.08
C ASP A 155 14.10 -5.55 9.53
N CYS A 156 14.01 -6.81 9.93
CA CYS A 156 13.52 -7.21 11.26
C CYS A 156 14.62 -7.72 12.22
N GLU A 157 15.88 -7.83 11.80
CA GLU A 157 17.02 -8.28 12.63
C GLU A 157 17.82 -7.13 13.26
N THR A 158 17.40 -5.87 13.10
CA THR A 158 18.01 -4.69 13.74
C THR A 158 17.17 -4.18 14.89
#